data_a2116dd2e2f2b38523cabefe1a2fd3cd
#
_entry.id   a2116dd2e2f2b38523cabefe1a2fd3cd
#
_cell.length_a   1.000
_cell.length_b   1.000
_cell.length_c   1.000
_cell.angle_alpha   90.00
_cell.angle_beta   90.00
_cell.angle_gamma   90.00
#
_symmetry.space_group_name_H-M   'P 1'
#
loop_
_entity.id
_entity.type
_entity.pdbx_description
1 polymer ?
#
loop_
_entity_poly.entity_id
_entity_poly.type
_entity_poly.pdbx_seq_one_letter_code
_entity_poly.pdbx_strand_id
1 'polypeptide(L)'
;IEFDELPFSTLERFGLTREMIEDLPMRVLEDICNGRHSPVLPVSVTDEHGGQIESRSRFAFIRMDDGQVDVVFYPALKSSPLERYDEAQQKQLLDGKAIVADVEMSDGRSSKAFVQIDAETKQVMYVPTPIIARNLKVLAEVMRLGTVEVNGMQHGEPLTVVVGGEPATVGIDLHAK
;
A
#
# COMPACT_ATOMS: atom_id res chain seq x y z
N ILE A 1 -3.80 9.81 -13.36
CA ILE A 1 -2.91 9.37 -14.46
C ILE A 1 -3.80 8.81 -15.55
N GLU A 2 -3.65 9.30 -16.76
CA GLU A 2 -4.37 8.76 -17.91
C GLU A 2 -3.70 7.47 -18.40
N PHE A 3 -4.47 6.56 -18.98
CA PHE A 3 -3.96 5.26 -19.42
C PHE A 3 -2.80 5.39 -20.44
N ASP A 4 -2.88 6.33 -21.35
CA ASP A 4 -1.84 6.57 -22.37
C ASP A 4 -0.55 7.22 -21.82
N GLU A 5 -0.57 7.72 -20.58
CA GLU A 5 0.60 8.24 -19.87
C GLU A 5 1.42 7.13 -19.18
N LEU A 6 0.91 5.91 -19.13
CA LEU A 6 1.57 4.80 -18.45
C LEU A 6 2.91 4.45 -19.12
N PRO A 7 3.96 4.14 -18.33
CA PRO A 7 5.30 3.86 -18.84
C PRO A 7 5.40 2.46 -19.45
N PHE A 8 4.70 2.20 -20.56
CA PHE A 8 4.64 0.89 -21.21
C PHE A 8 6.01 0.34 -21.58
N SER A 9 6.94 1.19 -22.04
CA SER A 9 8.31 0.78 -22.35
C SER A 9 9.06 0.22 -21.13
N THR A 10 8.82 0.78 -19.94
CA THR A 10 9.36 0.26 -18.69
C THR A 10 8.67 -1.04 -18.28
N LEU A 11 7.34 -1.09 -18.37
CA LEU A 11 6.55 -2.28 -18.02
C LEU A 11 6.93 -3.49 -18.89
N GLU A 12 7.13 -3.31 -20.18
CA GLU A 12 7.55 -4.36 -21.12
C GLU A 12 8.90 -4.97 -20.75
N ARG A 13 9.83 -4.19 -20.19
CA ARG A 13 11.11 -4.68 -19.69
C ARG A 13 10.95 -5.66 -18.52
N PHE A 14 9.83 -5.62 -17.82
CA PHE A 14 9.44 -6.54 -16.75
C PHE A 14 8.44 -7.60 -17.20
N GLY A 15 8.26 -7.76 -18.52
CA GLY A 15 7.35 -8.75 -19.09
C GLY A 15 5.87 -8.37 -19.02
N LEU A 16 5.55 -7.13 -18.65
CA LEU A 16 4.18 -6.60 -18.61
C LEU A 16 3.90 -5.82 -19.89
N THR A 17 3.36 -6.48 -20.90
CA THR A 17 3.02 -5.86 -22.18
C THR A 17 1.79 -4.96 -22.06
N ARG A 18 1.64 -4.01 -22.98
CA ARG A 18 0.46 -3.14 -23.05
C ARG A 18 -0.83 -3.97 -23.11
N GLU A 19 -0.86 -5.02 -23.92
CA GLU A 19 -1.99 -5.93 -24.08
C GLU A 19 -2.38 -6.60 -22.76
N MET A 20 -1.40 -7.05 -21.97
CA MET A 20 -1.65 -7.63 -20.65
C MET A 20 -2.26 -6.62 -19.67
N ILE A 21 -1.87 -5.35 -19.75
CA ILE A 21 -2.43 -4.29 -18.90
C ILE A 21 -3.86 -3.95 -19.36
N GLU A 22 -4.10 -3.86 -20.69
CA GLU A 22 -5.43 -3.61 -21.24
C GLU A 22 -6.45 -4.72 -20.90
N ASP A 23 -5.98 -5.95 -20.76
CA ASP A 23 -6.81 -7.11 -20.40
C ASP A 23 -7.18 -7.18 -18.90
N LEU A 24 -6.61 -6.30 -18.07
CA LEU A 24 -6.96 -6.24 -16.64
C LEU A 24 -8.44 -5.80 -16.45
N PRO A 25 -9.12 -6.27 -15.39
CA PRO A 25 -10.46 -5.81 -15.09
C PRO A 25 -10.52 -4.28 -14.95
N MET A 26 -11.58 -3.67 -15.45
CA MET A 26 -11.75 -2.19 -15.47
C MET A 26 -11.48 -1.56 -14.09
N ARG A 27 -11.97 -2.17 -13.01
CA ARG A 27 -11.73 -1.71 -11.65
C ARG A 27 -10.23 -1.68 -11.29
N VAL A 28 -9.47 -2.67 -11.75
CA VAL A 28 -8.02 -2.73 -11.52
C VAL A 28 -7.32 -1.62 -12.30
N LEU A 29 -7.73 -1.36 -13.55
CA LEU A 29 -7.20 -0.25 -14.35
C LEU A 29 -7.49 1.09 -13.69
N GLU A 30 -8.70 1.32 -13.20
CA GLU A 30 -9.06 2.52 -12.45
C GLU A 30 -8.21 2.69 -11.18
N ASP A 31 -8.01 1.61 -10.42
CA ASP A 31 -7.19 1.63 -9.21
C ASP A 31 -5.73 2.01 -9.50
N ILE A 32 -5.11 1.39 -10.49
CA ILE A 32 -3.70 1.69 -10.85
C ILE A 32 -3.54 3.09 -11.45
N CYS A 33 -4.49 3.57 -12.24
CA CYS A 33 -4.50 4.94 -12.76
C CYS A 33 -4.70 5.99 -11.65
N ASN A 34 -5.34 5.62 -10.54
CA ASN A 34 -5.46 6.45 -9.35
C ASN A 34 -4.26 6.35 -8.39
N GLY A 35 -3.18 5.69 -8.80
CA GLY A 35 -1.96 5.53 -8.00
C GLY A 35 -2.05 4.45 -6.92
N ARG A 36 -3.06 3.59 -6.97
CA ARG A 36 -3.19 2.43 -6.08
C ARG A 36 -2.33 1.27 -6.58
N HIS A 37 -2.06 0.33 -5.69
CA HIS A 37 -1.32 -0.87 -6.03
C HIS A 37 -2.11 -1.80 -6.95
N SER A 38 -1.41 -2.41 -7.91
CA SER A 38 -1.97 -3.51 -8.70
C SER A 38 -2.22 -4.75 -7.85
N PRO A 39 -3.01 -5.72 -8.33
CA PRO A 39 -2.92 -7.09 -7.80
C PRO A 39 -1.50 -7.65 -8.02
N VAL A 40 -1.19 -8.78 -7.36
CA VAL A 40 0.09 -9.47 -7.56
C VAL A 40 0.09 -10.14 -8.93
N LEU A 41 0.97 -9.68 -9.81
CA LEU A 41 1.12 -10.16 -11.18
C LEU A 41 2.49 -10.83 -11.38
N PRO A 42 2.59 -11.79 -12.29
CA PRO A 42 3.89 -12.35 -12.69
C PRO A 42 4.70 -11.27 -13.43
N VAL A 43 5.96 -11.13 -13.05
CA VAL A 43 6.92 -10.23 -13.70
C VAL A 43 8.18 -11.02 -14.07
N SER A 44 8.80 -10.62 -15.17
CA SER A 44 10.04 -11.23 -15.63
C SER A 44 11.14 -10.18 -15.68
N VAL A 45 12.28 -10.47 -15.06
CA VAL A 45 13.44 -9.58 -15.03
C VAL A 45 14.61 -10.29 -15.68
N THR A 46 15.33 -9.61 -16.56
CA THR A 46 16.58 -10.12 -17.12
C THR A 46 17.72 -9.79 -16.17
N ASP A 47 18.46 -10.81 -15.72
CA ASP A 47 19.64 -10.63 -14.86
C ASP A 47 20.84 -10.09 -15.65
N GLU A 48 21.93 -9.76 -14.94
CA GLU A 48 23.18 -9.26 -15.54
C GLU A 48 23.84 -10.25 -16.50
N HIS A 49 23.46 -11.51 -16.46
CA HIS A 49 23.98 -12.60 -17.29
C HIS A 49 23.05 -12.99 -18.44
N GLY A 50 21.93 -12.25 -18.63
CA GLY A 50 20.94 -12.52 -19.67
C GLY A 50 19.95 -13.62 -19.32
N GLY A 51 19.97 -14.14 -18.08
CA GLY A 51 18.98 -15.08 -17.56
C GLY A 51 17.67 -14.37 -17.24
N GLN A 52 16.55 -15.03 -17.52
CA GLN A 52 15.24 -14.54 -17.11
C GLN A 52 14.91 -15.07 -15.72
N ILE A 53 14.60 -14.13 -14.80
CA ILE A 53 14.11 -14.44 -13.46
C ILE A 53 12.63 -14.13 -13.43
N GLU A 54 11.82 -15.16 -13.23
CA GLU A 54 10.39 -14.99 -13.00
C GLU A 54 10.12 -14.72 -11.52
N SER A 55 9.29 -13.73 -11.26
CA SER A 55 8.91 -13.33 -9.92
C SER A 55 7.43 -12.90 -9.91
N ARG A 56 6.92 -12.59 -8.74
CA ARG A 56 5.58 -11.99 -8.59
C ARG A 56 5.73 -10.66 -7.89
N SER A 57 5.01 -9.66 -8.36
CA SER A 57 5.11 -8.31 -7.84
C SER A 57 3.78 -7.58 -7.92
N ARG A 58 3.54 -6.69 -6.97
CA ARG A 58 2.64 -5.56 -7.17
C ARG A 58 3.41 -4.42 -7.79
N PHE A 59 2.71 -3.50 -8.41
CA PHE A 59 3.26 -2.23 -8.84
C PHE A 59 2.27 -1.09 -8.61
N ALA A 60 2.78 0.12 -8.55
CA ALA A 60 1.99 1.35 -8.52
C ALA A 60 2.64 2.40 -9.43
N PHE A 61 1.81 3.26 -10.00
CA PHE A 61 2.29 4.38 -10.80
C PHE A 61 2.39 5.64 -9.95
N ILE A 62 3.47 6.36 -10.13
CA ILE A 62 3.72 7.63 -9.48
C ILE A 62 3.94 8.71 -10.53
N ARG A 63 3.43 9.92 -10.27
CA ARG A 63 3.76 11.09 -11.09
C ARG A 63 4.96 11.79 -10.49
N MET A 64 6.01 11.93 -11.28
CA MET A 64 7.24 12.60 -10.89
C MET A 64 7.08 14.13 -10.95
N ASP A 65 8.02 14.86 -10.35
CA ASP A 65 7.99 16.33 -10.32
C ASP A 65 8.09 16.97 -11.72
N ASP A 66 8.68 16.26 -12.68
CA ASP A 66 8.74 16.67 -14.09
C ASP A 66 7.45 16.39 -14.89
N GLY A 67 6.43 15.82 -14.22
CA GLY A 67 5.15 15.45 -14.78
C GLY A 67 5.13 14.09 -15.47
N GLN A 68 6.26 13.39 -15.57
CA GLN A 68 6.31 12.04 -16.12
C GLN A 68 5.73 11.03 -15.13
N VAL A 69 5.22 9.91 -15.66
CA VAL A 69 4.73 8.80 -14.87
C VAL A 69 5.78 7.71 -14.84
N ASP A 70 6.14 7.26 -13.64
CA ASP A 70 7.05 6.14 -13.42
C ASP A 70 6.33 5.01 -12.67
N VAL A 71 6.93 3.83 -12.64
CA VAL A 71 6.40 2.64 -11.99
C VAL A 71 7.30 2.20 -10.84
N VAL A 72 6.68 1.89 -9.70
CA VAL A 72 7.35 1.31 -8.55
C VAL A 72 6.89 -0.13 -8.38
N PHE A 73 7.82 -1.07 -8.27
CA PHE A 73 7.55 -2.47 -8.06
C PHE A 73 7.73 -2.88 -6.60
N TYR A 74 6.82 -3.72 -6.12
CA TYR A 74 6.84 -4.34 -4.79
C TYR A 74 6.91 -5.86 -4.96
N PRO A 75 8.11 -6.42 -5.13
CA PRO A 75 8.28 -7.86 -5.36
C PRO A 75 7.84 -8.67 -4.16
N ALA A 76 7.28 -9.84 -4.41
CA ALA A 76 6.92 -10.78 -3.36
C ALA A 76 8.18 -11.31 -2.66
N LEU A 77 8.24 -11.17 -1.36
CA LEU A 77 9.34 -11.61 -0.50
C LEU A 77 9.04 -12.98 0.11
N LYS A 78 10.09 -13.72 0.45
CA LYS A 78 9.97 -14.98 1.21
C LYS A 78 9.57 -14.73 2.67
N SER A 79 10.05 -13.63 3.23
CA SER A 79 9.76 -13.20 4.61
C SER A 79 9.80 -11.68 4.69
N SER A 80 9.05 -11.12 5.66
CA SER A 80 9.03 -9.68 5.88
C SER A 80 10.30 -9.20 6.61
N PRO A 81 10.88 -8.04 6.24
CA PRO A 81 12.04 -7.46 6.92
C PRO A 81 11.59 -6.75 8.22
N LEU A 82 11.66 -7.44 9.36
CA LEU A 82 11.15 -6.97 10.65
C LEU A 82 12.24 -6.57 11.66
N GLU A 83 13.50 -6.54 11.28
CA GLU A 83 14.64 -6.30 12.17
C GLU A 83 14.60 -4.95 12.89
N ARG A 84 13.88 -3.96 12.34
CA ARG A 84 13.73 -2.61 12.88
C ARG A 84 12.66 -2.51 13.98
N TYR A 85 11.87 -3.54 14.16
CA TYR A 85 10.73 -3.56 15.09
C TYR A 85 11.03 -4.40 16.31
N ASP A 86 10.50 -4.00 17.48
CA ASP A 86 10.59 -4.81 18.68
C ASP A 86 9.72 -6.08 18.58
N GLU A 87 9.91 -7.02 19.50
CA GLU A 87 9.22 -8.32 19.46
C GLU A 87 7.69 -8.20 19.51
N ALA A 88 7.17 -7.23 20.26
CA ALA A 88 5.72 -7.00 20.37
C ALA A 88 5.16 -6.44 19.07
N GLN A 89 5.87 -5.51 18.46
CA GLN A 89 5.53 -4.93 17.13
C GLN A 89 5.60 -6.00 16.04
N GLN A 90 6.66 -6.81 16.02
CA GLN A 90 6.80 -7.91 15.06
C GLN A 90 5.63 -8.89 15.15
N LYS A 91 5.21 -9.25 16.35
CA LYS A 91 4.07 -10.14 16.56
C LYS A 91 2.78 -9.55 16.02
N GLN A 92 2.51 -8.28 16.28
CA GLN A 92 1.32 -7.60 15.74
C GLN A 92 1.33 -7.51 14.21
N LEU A 93 2.48 -7.21 13.62
CA LEU A 93 2.65 -7.17 12.16
C LEU A 93 2.44 -8.55 11.53
N LEU A 94 2.99 -9.61 12.12
CA LEU A 94 2.79 -11.00 11.66
C LEU A 94 1.34 -11.47 11.81
N ASP A 95 0.60 -10.92 12.78
CA ASP A 95 -0.84 -11.14 12.93
C ASP A 95 -1.69 -10.34 11.91
N GLY A 96 -1.06 -9.60 11.00
CA GLY A 96 -1.72 -8.80 9.97
C GLY A 96 -2.29 -7.47 10.46
N LYS A 97 -1.91 -7.03 11.67
CA LYS A 97 -2.40 -5.77 12.24
C LYS A 97 -1.57 -4.58 11.76
N ALA A 98 -2.23 -3.43 11.60
CA ALA A 98 -1.55 -2.16 11.43
C ALA A 98 -1.06 -1.66 12.81
N ILE A 99 0.19 -1.26 12.87
CA ILE A 99 0.79 -0.66 14.07
C ILE A 99 1.25 0.77 13.78
N VAL A 100 1.49 1.55 14.82
CA VAL A 100 2.13 2.87 14.71
C VAL A 100 3.57 2.75 15.18
N ALA A 101 4.51 3.09 14.31
CA ALA A 101 5.95 3.03 14.59
C ALA A 101 6.69 4.24 13.98
N ASP A 102 7.89 4.51 14.47
CA ASP A 102 8.79 5.48 13.86
C ASP A 102 9.44 4.87 12.62
N VAL A 103 9.32 5.56 11.49
CA VAL A 103 9.86 5.14 10.20
C VAL A 103 10.77 6.22 9.66
N GLU A 104 11.93 5.84 9.16
CA GLU A 104 12.84 6.73 8.47
C GLU A 104 12.33 6.98 7.05
N MET A 105 12.09 8.24 6.75
CA MET A 105 11.63 8.68 5.43
C MET A 105 12.80 8.79 4.45
N SER A 106 12.51 8.85 3.16
CA SER A 106 13.52 8.98 2.10
C SER A 106 14.42 10.24 2.21
N ASP A 107 13.95 11.25 2.93
CA ASP A 107 14.70 12.48 3.22
C ASP A 107 15.58 12.39 4.50
N GLY A 108 15.68 11.21 5.11
CA GLY A 108 16.44 10.95 6.33
C GLY A 108 15.78 11.40 7.63
N ARG A 109 14.54 11.91 7.58
CA ARG A 109 13.79 12.27 8.78
C ARG A 109 13.01 11.07 9.31
N SER A 110 12.91 10.98 10.63
CA SER A 110 12.01 10.04 11.29
C SER A 110 10.61 10.63 11.42
N SER A 111 9.61 9.86 11.07
CA SER A 111 8.19 10.22 11.25
C SER A 111 7.41 9.03 11.77
N LYS A 112 6.37 9.31 12.56
CA LYS A 112 5.42 8.27 12.94
C LYS A 112 4.56 7.89 11.74
N ALA A 113 4.42 6.59 11.53
CA ALA A 113 3.62 6.04 10.44
C ALA A 113 2.80 4.84 10.91
N PHE A 114 1.68 4.60 10.26
CA PHE A 114 1.01 3.31 10.31
C PHE A 114 1.79 2.33 9.45
N VAL A 115 2.08 1.17 10.00
CA VAL A 115 2.87 0.11 9.36
C VAL A 115 2.06 -1.18 9.34
N GLN A 116 2.05 -1.85 8.22
CA GLN A 116 1.37 -3.14 8.05
C GLN A 116 2.11 -3.99 7.03
N ILE A 117 2.06 -5.31 7.16
CA ILE A 117 2.60 -6.25 6.18
C ILE A 117 1.54 -6.55 5.13
N ASP A 118 1.90 -6.43 3.85
CA ASP A 118 1.10 -6.98 2.76
C ASP A 118 1.19 -8.51 2.79
N ALA A 119 0.07 -9.18 3.06
CA ALA A 119 0.01 -10.62 3.21
C ALA A 119 0.46 -11.39 1.95
N GLU A 120 0.28 -10.82 0.76
CA GLU A 120 0.62 -11.48 -0.50
C GLU A 120 2.09 -11.30 -0.88
N THR A 121 2.64 -10.09 -0.72
CA THR A 121 4.03 -9.78 -1.10
C THR A 121 5.02 -9.89 0.05
N LYS A 122 4.54 -9.94 1.30
CA LYS A 122 5.34 -9.84 2.53
C LYS A 122 6.11 -8.51 2.67
N GLN A 123 5.82 -7.53 1.83
CA GLN A 123 6.37 -6.19 1.94
C GLN A 123 5.82 -5.48 3.18
N VAL A 124 6.69 -4.74 3.85
CA VAL A 124 6.27 -3.83 4.93
C VAL A 124 5.85 -2.51 4.29
N MET A 125 4.57 -2.20 4.39
CA MET A 125 3.98 -0.97 3.87
C MET A 125 3.80 0.03 5.00
N TYR A 126 3.95 1.32 4.72
CA TYR A 126 3.70 2.37 5.71
C TYR A 126 3.03 3.59 5.10
N VAL A 127 2.22 4.27 5.92
CA VAL A 127 1.60 5.55 5.60
C VAL A 127 1.83 6.51 6.77
N PRO A 128 2.42 7.69 6.55
CA PRO A 128 2.66 8.67 7.61
C PRO A 128 1.36 9.04 8.36
N THR A 129 1.44 9.16 9.67
CA THR A 129 0.27 9.45 10.53
C THR A 129 -0.46 10.75 10.16
N PRO A 130 0.18 11.84 9.68
CA PRO A 130 -0.54 13.04 9.25
C PRO A 130 -1.52 12.78 8.09
N ILE A 131 -1.19 11.86 7.18
CA ILE A 131 -2.07 11.48 6.07
C ILE A 131 -3.31 10.77 6.61
N ILE A 132 -3.09 9.80 7.51
CA ILE A 132 -4.18 9.05 8.16
C ILE A 132 -5.05 10.01 9.01
N ALA A 133 -4.44 10.89 9.79
CA ALA A 133 -5.19 11.87 10.60
C ALA A 133 -6.10 12.76 9.76
N ARG A 134 -5.65 13.20 8.60
CA ARG A 134 -6.48 13.96 7.66
C ARG A 134 -7.67 13.15 7.15
N ASN A 135 -7.44 11.91 6.77
CA ASN A 135 -8.49 11.04 6.27
C ASN A 135 -9.49 10.66 7.38
N LEU A 136 -9.01 10.41 8.61
CA LEU A 136 -9.87 10.15 9.76
C LEU A 136 -10.74 11.35 10.13
N LYS A 137 -10.26 12.57 9.95
CA LYS A 137 -11.05 13.77 10.18
C LYS A 137 -12.28 13.83 9.26
N VAL A 138 -12.09 13.53 7.97
CA VAL A 138 -13.19 13.45 7.01
C VAL A 138 -14.15 12.33 7.39
N LEU A 139 -13.64 11.14 7.74
CA LEU A 139 -14.47 10.02 8.17
C LEU A 139 -15.26 10.35 9.44
N ALA A 140 -14.63 11.02 10.41
CA ALA A 140 -15.28 11.43 11.65
C ALA A 140 -16.48 12.37 11.41
N GLU A 141 -16.39 13.27 10.46
CA GLU A 141 -17.51 14.16 10.07
C GLU A 141 -18.67 13.36 9.47
N VAL A 142 -18.36 12.40 8.59
CA VAL A 142 -19.38 11.54 7.94
C VAL A 142 -20.05 10.60 8.94
N MET A 143 -19.28 9.97 9.83
CA MET A 143 -19.76 8.97 10.79
C MET A 143 -20.15 9.57 12.14
N ARG A 144 -20.00 10.88 12.32
CA ARG A 144 -20.26 11.60 13.59
C ARG A 144 -19.48 11.04 14.78
N LEU A 145 -18.22 10.71 14.56
CA LEU A 145 -17.32 10.21 15.61
C LEU A 145 -16.88 11.33 16.55
N GLY A 146 -16.74 11.02 17.83
CA GLY A 146 -16.19 11.94 18.82
C GLY A 146 -14.65 12.00 18.82
N THR A 147 -14.09 12.92 19.59
CA THR A 147 -12.64 13.11 19.68
C THR A 147 -11.93 11.88 20.27
N VAL A 148 -12.57 11.17 21.20
CA VAL A 148 -12.00 9.97 21.84
C VAL A 148 -11.86 8.83 20.83
N GLU A 149 -12.89 8.60 20.02
CA GLU A 149 -12.91 7.57 18.98
C GLU A 149 -11.84 7.86 17.90
N VAL A 150 -11.75 9.09 17.44
CA VAL A 150 -10.73 9.52 16.47
C VAL A 150 -9.33 9.35 17.03
N ASN A 151 -9.10 9.72 18.30
CA ASN A 151 -7.81 9.53 18.96
C ASN A 151 -7.41 8.05 19.03
N GLY A 152 -8.33 7.16 19.42
CA GLY A 152 -8.08 5.72 19.45
C GLY A 152 -7.68 5.20 18.06
N MET A 153 -8.40 5.57 17.02
CA MET A 153 -8.09 5.18 15.64
C MET A 153 -6.73 5.73 15.15
N GLN A 154 -6.35 6.95 15.56
CA GLN A 154 -5.03 7.50 15.26
C GLN A 154 -3.87 6.73 15.92
N HIS A 155 -4.14 5.97 16.98
CA HIS A 155 -3.20 5.08 17.64
C HIS A 155 -3.32 3.62 17.17
N GLY A 156 -4.12 3.35 16.13
CA GLY A 156 -4.29 2.02 15.54
C GLY A 156 -5.34 1.14 16.24
N GLU A 157 -6.11 1.68 17.17
CA GLU A 157 -7.18 0.95 17.86
C GLU A 157 -8.41 0.83 16.94
N PRO A 158 -8.97 -0.37 16.77
CA PRO A 158 -10.22 -0.53 16.03
C PRO A 158 -11.40 0.02 16.84
N LEU A 159 -12.39 0.57 16.15
CA LEU A 159 -13.61 1.10 16.73
C LEU A 159 -14.83 0.31 16.26
N THR A 160 -15.69 -0.09 17.19
CA THR A 160 -16.99 -0.68 16.86
C THR A 160 -18.05 0.41 16.81
N VAL A 161 -18.69 0.57 15.66
CA VAL A 161 -19.78 1.53 15.41
C VAL A 161 -21.02 0.81 14.91
N VAL A 162 -22.18 1.46 15.02
CA VAL A 162 -23.43 0.92 14.47
C VAL A 162 -23.70 1.59 13.13
N VAL A 163 -23.76 0.80 12.06
CA VAL A 163 -24.05 1.24 10.71
C VAL A 163 -25.31 0.52 10.22
N GLY A 164 -26.34 1.28 9.87
CA GLY A 164 -27.59 0.68 9.39
C GLY A 164 -28.32 -0.21 10.41
N GLY A 165 -28.04 -0.07 11.70
CA GLY A 165 -28.60 -0.91 12.78
C GLY A 165 -27.76 -2.13 13.14
N GLU A 166 -26.65 -2.38 12.44
CA GLU A 166 -25.73 -3.49 12.71
C GLU A 166 -24.39 -3.01 13.24
N PRO A 167 -23.74 -3.76 14.18
CA PRO A 167 -22.42 -3.41 14.67
C PRO A 167 -21.38 -3.68 13.58
N ALA A 168 -20.52 -2.70 13.31
CA ALA A 168 -19.39 -2.80 12.39
C ALA A 168 -18.10 -2.36 13.10
N THR A 169 -17.03 -3.12 12.91
CA THR A 169 -15.70 -2.73 13.42
C THR A 169 -14.95 -1.99 12.32
N VAL A 170 -14.53 -0.77 12.64
CA VAL A 170 -13.76 0.10 11.76
C VAL A 170 -12.34 0.22 12.29
N GLY A 171 -11.35 0.03 11.44
CA GLY A 171 -9.93 0.12 11.78
C GLY A 171 -9.12 0.65 10.61
N ILE A 172 -7.83 0.86 10.85
CA ILE A 172 -6.87 1.24 9.80
C ILE A 172 -6.36 -0.05 9.15
N ASP A 173 -6.60 -0.18 7.87
CA ASP A 173 -6.03 -1.23 7.02
C ASP A 173 -5.40 -0.57 5.78
N LEU A 174 -4.09 -0.66 5.67
CA LEU A 174 -3.33 -0.07 4.57
C LEU A 174 -3.54 -0.81 3.23
N HIS A 175 -4.15 -1.99 3.28
CA HIS A 175 -4.41 -2.86 2.13
C HIS A 175 -5.91 -3.02 1.83
N ALA A 176 -6.78 -2.27 2.51
CA ALA A 176 -8.21 -2.31 2.26
C ALA A 176 -8.53 -1.98 0.79
N LYS A 177 -9.35 -2.83 0.20
CA LYS A 177 -9.78 -2.72 -1.20
C LYS A 177 -10.99 -1.76 -1.32
#